data_798b4e6f3fc1745d994ae923f0cd9926
#
_entry.id   798b4e6f3fc1745d994ae923f0cd9926
#
_cell.length_a   1.000
_cell.length_b   1.000
_cell.length_c   1.000
_cell.angle_alpha   90.00
_cell.angle_beta   90.00
_cell.angle_gamma   90.00
#
_symmetry.space_group_name_H-M   'P 1'
#
loop_
_entity.id
_entity.type
_entity.pdbx_description
1 polymer ?
#
loop_
_entity_poly.entity_id
_entity_poly.type
_entity_poly.pdbx_seq_one_letter_code
_entity_poly.pdbx_strand_id
1 'polypeptide(L)'
;MRQLKITKQVTNRDTPSLDKYLHEIGKVELITADEEVELAKRIREGDQKALNKLINANLRFVVSVSKQYQNQGLSLPDLINEGNLGLIKAAQRFDETRGFKFISYAVWWIRQSILQALAEQARIVRLPLNKIGSINKINKTLSTLEQQFEREPSAEEVAAELECSPKDIKESLKNSGRHVSMDAPLSSSEDGTLYDVLDSKDSPT
;
A
#
# COMPACT_ATOMS: atom_id res chain seq x y z
N MET A 1 -4.65 -14.71 7.62
CA MET A 1 -4.41 -13.24 7.63
C MET A 1 -3.38 -12.93 8.71
N ARG A 2 -2.27 -12.24 8.38
CA ARG A 2 -1.30 -11.81 9.39
C ARG A 2 -1.96 -10.78 10.30
N GLN A 3 -1.92 -11.01 11.61
CA GLN A 3 -2.32 -10.02 12.61
C GLN A 3 -1.46 -8.76 12.46
N LEU A 4 -2.10 -7.61 12.55
CA LEU A 4 -1.43 -6.31 12.47
C LEU A 4 -0.56 -6.13 13.73
N LYS A 5 0.74 -6.35 13.62
CA LYS A 5 1.71 -5.95 14.67
C LYS A 5 2.12 -4.51 14.41
N ILE A 6 1.62 -3.59 15.21
CA ILE A 6 2.07 -2.19 15.21
C ILE A 6 3.39 -2.16 15.98
N THR A 7 4.51 -2.19 15.27
CA THR A 7 5.83 -1.94 15.85
C THR A 7 6.08 -0.43 15.95
N LYS A 8 6.69 0.02 17.02
CA LYS A 8 7.13 1.43 17.17
C LYS A 8 8.29 1.68 16.18
N GLN A 9 7.96 2.06 14.96
CA GLN A 9 8.96 2.52 13.99
C GLN A 9 9.15 4.03 14.12
N VAL A 10 10.41 4.47 14.10
CA VAL A 10 10.75 5.89 14.05
C VAL A 10 10.24 6.46 12.72
N THR A 11 9.52 7.57 12.78
CA THR A 11 9.05 8.25 11.56
C THR A 11 10.17 9.12 11.05
N ASN A 12 10.64 8.87 9.83
CA ASN A 12 11.54 9.78 9.15
C ASN A 12 10.75 11.04 8.78
N ARG A 13 11.20 12.23 9.24
CA ARG A 13 10.49 13.50 9.07
C ARG A 13 11.16 14.32 7.98
N ASP A 14 11.22 13.74 6.77
CA ASP A 14 12.00 14.29 5.67
C ASP A 14 11.44 15.62 5.11
N THR A 15 10.16 15.91 5.37
CA THR A 15 9.52 17.12 4.86
C THR A 15 8.92 17.97 5.99
N PRO A 16 9.12 19.31 5.97
CA PRO A 16 8.54 20.20 6.97
C PRO A 16 7.01 20.15 7.05
N SER A 17 6.34 19.85 5.92
CA SER A 17 4.88 19.68 5.85
C SER A 17 4.40 18.47 6.64
N LEU A 18 5.11 17.33 6.53
CA LEU A 18 4.80 16.13 7.29
C LEU A 18 4.99 16.36 8.78
N ASP A 19 6.07 17.04 9.17
CA ASP A 19 6.33 17.35 10.60
C ASP A 19 5.23 18.21 11.19
N LYS A 20 4.80 19.25 10.47
CA LYS A 20 3.67 20.09 10.88
C LYS A 20 2.39 19.28 11.02
N TYR A 21 2.07 18.43 10.05
CA TYR A 21 0.90 17.56 10.12
C TYR A 21 0.95 16.62 11.33
N LEU A 22 2.08 15.95 11.58
CA LEU A 22 2.25 15.06 12.72
C LEU A 22 2.11 15.80 14.06
N HIS A 23 2.58 17.04 14.12
CA HIS A 23 2.42 17.88 15.29
C HIS A 23 0.95 18.26 15.53
N GLU A 24 0.21 18.62 14.49
CA GLU A 24 -1.20 19.00 14.56
C GLU A 24 -2.07 17.81 15.01
N ILE A 25 -1.92 16.64 14.40
CA ILE A 25 -2.69 15.46 14.81
C ILE A 25 -2.33 14.98 16.23
N GLY A 26 -1.11 15.28 16.68
CA GLY A 26 -0.65 14.95 18.03
C GLY A 26 -1.36 15.71 19.14
N LYS A 27 -1.90 16.90 18.83
CA LYS A 27 -2.65 17.76 19.78
C LYS A 27 -4.10 17.32 19.99
N VAL A 28 -4.63 16.50 19.07
CA VAL A 28 -6.01 16.05 19.14
C VAL A 28 -6.15 15.01 20.23
N GLU A 29 -7.14 15.18 21.11
CA GLU A 29 -7.47 14.26 22.18
C GLU A 29 -8.05 12.95 21.63
N LEU A 30 -7.79 11.86 22.35
CA LEU A 30 -8.36 10.55 22.02
C LEU A 30 -9.81 10.49 22.48
N ILE A 31 -10.64 9.79 21.72
CA ILE A 31 -12.06 9.61 22.01
C ILE A 31 -12.26 8.32 22.83
N THR A 32 -13.18 8.35 23.78
CA THR A 32 -13.62 7.17 24.53
C THR A 32 -14.58 6.31 23.71
N ALA A 33 -14.80 5.06 24.13
CA ALA A 33 -15.72 4.15 23.41
C ALA A 33 -17.18 4.66 23.43
N ASP A 34 -17.59 5.29 24.52
CA ASP A 34 -18.95 5.85 24.66
C ASP A 34 -19.15 7.05 23.74
N GLU A 35 -18.12 7.91 23.62
CA GLU A 35 -18.13 9.03 22.67
C GLU A 35 -18.11 8.54 21.21
N GLU A 36 -17.41 7.43 20.89
CA GLU A 36 -17.46 6.83 19.55
C GLU A 36 -18.89 6.48 19.14
N VAL A 37 -19.66 5.86 20.07
CA VAL A 37 -21.06 5.48 19.85
C VAL A 37 -21.95 6.70 19.66
N GLU A 38 -21.76 7.75 20.47
CA GLU A 38 -22.54 8.98 20.37
C GLU A 38 -22.27 9.69 19.04
N LEU A 39 -20.98 9.82 18.68
CA LEU A 39 -20.60 10.42 17.41
C LEU A 39 -21.13 9.62 16.22
N ALA A 40 -21.11 8.29 16.27
CA ALA A 40 -21.63 7.45 15.19
C ALA A 40 -23.13 7.65 14.98
N LYS A 41 -23.93 7.79 16.05
CA LYS A 41 -25.35 8.12 15.94
C LYS A 41 -25.58 9.46 15.25
N ARG A 42 -24.84 10.49 15.65
CA ARG A 42 -24.94 11.84 15.05
C ARG A 42 -24.48 11.86 13.58
N ILE A 43 -23.48 11.06 13.22
CA ILE A 43 -23.03 10.90 11.82
C ILE A 43 -24.14 10.31 10.97
N ARG A 44 -24.89 9.33 11.49
CA ARG A 44 -26.05 8.73 10.81
C ARG A 44 -27.17 9.76 10.58
N GLU A 45 -27.32 10.75 11.45
CA GLU A 45 -28.23 11.88 11.30
C GLU A 45 -27.72 12.96 10.34
N GLY A 46 -26.48 12.83 9.83
CA GLY A 46 -25.88 13.76 8.88
C GLY A 46 -25.00 14.85 9.49
N ASP A 47 -24.63 14.74 10.78
CA ASP A 47 -23.78 15.74 11.45
C ASP A 47 -22.33 15.66 10.97
N GLN A 48 -21.95 16.63 10.13
CA GLN A 48 -20.60 16.76 9.59
C GLN A 48 -19.55 17.11 10.67
N LYS A 49 -19.94 17.78 11.75
CA LYS A 49 -19.02 18.13 12.85
C LYS A 49 -18.65 16.86 13.64
N ALA A 50 -19.62 15.99 13.88
CA ALA A 50 -19.38 14.69 14.50
C ALA A 50 -18.46 13.82 13.65
N LEU A 51 -18.67 13.79 12.34
CA LEU A 51 -17.81 13.05 11.39
C LEU A 51 -16.36 13.57 11.48
N ASN A 52 -16.15 14.87 11.40
CA ASN A 52 -14.82 15.47 11.48
C ASN A 52 -14.14 15.20 12.84
N LYS A 53 -14.89 15.24 13.95
CA LYS A 53 -14.35 14.91 15.28
C LYS A 53 -13.89 13.45 15.34
N LEU A 54 -14.68 12.51 14.84
CA LEU A 54 -14.32 11.09 14.81
C LEU A 54 -13.08 10.83 13.94
N ILE A 55 -13.00 11.45 12.76
CA ILE A 55 -11.86 11.32 11.85
C ILE A 55 -10.59 11.87 12.51
N ASN A 56 -10.63 13.11 13.00
CA ASN A 56 -9.46 13.79 13.56
C ASN A 56 -8.83 13.02 14.73
N ALA A 57 -9.64 12.45 15.62
CA ALA A 57 -9.16 11.65 16.73
C ALA A 57 -8.46 10.35 16.31
N ASN A 58 -8.73 9.86 15.09
CA ASN A 58 -8.19 8.60 14.58
C ASN A 58 -7.06 8.76 13.54
N LEU A 59 -6.67 9.99 13.16
CA LEU A 59 -5.60 10.24 12.18
C LEU A 59 -4.26 9.64 12.61
N ARG A 60 -3.94 9.66 13.90
CA ARG A 60 -2.72 9.04 14.45
C ARG A 60 -2.64 7.53 14.17
N PHE A 61 -3.79 6.87 14.18
CA PHE A 61 -3.87 5.45 13.85
C PHE A 61 -3.58 5.20 12.36
N VAL A 62 -4.09 6.05 11.46
CA VAL A 62 -3.78 5.98 10.02
C VAL A 62 -2.28 6.04 9.79
N VAL A 63 -1.56 6.98 10.44
CA VAL A 63 -0.11 7.08 10.34
C VAL A 63 0.59 5.77 10.74
N SER A 64 0.13 5.14 11.83
CA SER A 64 0.69 3.87 12.31
C SER A 64 0.51 2.72 11.31
N VAL A 65 -0.64 2.70 10.62
CA VAL A 65 -0.92 1.71 9.56
C VAL A 65 -0.10 2.02 8.31
N SER A 66 -0.05 3.28 7.86
CA SER A 66 0.64 3.71 6.65
C SER A 66 2.15 3.41 6.70
N LYS A 67 2.78 3.51 7.87
CA LYS A 67 4.19 3.15 8.07
C LYS A 67 4.54 1.72 7.67
N GLN A 68 3.60 0.78 7.76
CA GLN A 68 3.84 -0.62 7.41
C GLN A 68 3.96 -0.83 5.89
N TYR A 69 3.53 0.14 5.11
CA TYR A 69 3.52 0.11 3.64
C TYR A 69 4.59 1.02 3.01
N GLN A 70 5.51 1.57 3.82
CA GLN A 70 6.64 2.35 3.32
C GLN A 70 7.53 1.53 2.38
N ASN A 71 8.26 2.22 1.51
CA ASN A 71 9.22 1.64 0.56
C ASN A 71 8.59 0.70 -0.50
N GLN A 72 7.29 0.82 -0.74
CA GLN A 72 6.59 0.03 -1.76
C GLN A 72 6.29 0.80 -3.06
N GLY A 73 6.80 2.04 -3.18
CA GLY A 73 6.68 2.85 -4.39
C GLY A 73 5.89 4.15 -4.21
N LEU A 74 5.30 4.40 -3.03
CA LEU A 74 4.69 5.67 -2.66
C LEU A 74 5.40 6.28 -1.46
N SER A 75 5.39 7.62 -1.38
CA SER A 75 5.90 8.37 -0.23
C SER A 75 5.01 8.19 1.00
N LEU A 76 5.56 8.38 2.20
CA LEU A 76 4.76 8.28 3.43
C LEU A 76 3.60 9.30 3.48
N PRO A 77 3.75 10.57 3.07
CA PRO A 77 2.64 11.51 2.97
C PRO A 77 1.51 11.02 2.07
N ASP A 78 1.83 10.43 0.90
CA ASP A 78 0.82 9.91 -0.03
C ASP A 78 0.07 8.73 0.58
N LEU A 79 0.79 7.79 1.23
CA LEU A 79 0.19 6.66 1.94
C LEU A 79 -0.75 7.12 3.06
N ILE A 80 -0.38 8.18 3.80
CA ILE A 80 -1.23 8.76 4.84
C ILE A 80 -2.50 9.37 4.23
N ASN A 81 -2.37 10.11 3.13
CA ASN A 81 -3.52 10.74 2.45
C ASN A 81 -4.50 9.68 1.95
N GLU A 82 -4.01 8.63 1.30
CA GLU A 82 -4.85 7.52 0.85
C GLU A 82 -5.47 6.74 2.02
N GLY A 83 -4.71 6.56 3.11
CA GLY A 83 -5.23 6.00 4.35
C GLY A 83 -6.34 6.84 4.98
N ASN A 84 -6.20 8.18 4.96
CA ASN A 84 -7.22 9.11 5.44
C ASN A 84 -8.51 9.02 4.60
N LEU A 85 -8.42 8.85 3.29
CA LEU A 85 -9.60 8.59 2.44
C LEU A 85 -10.31 7.29 2.84
N GLY A 86 -9.53 6.25 3.17
CA GLY A 86 -10.08 5.00 3.73
C GLY A 86 -10.77 5.21 5.08
N LEU A 87 -10.18 6.01 5.97
CA LEU A 87 -10.77 6.35 7.27
C LEU A 87 -12.09 7.11 7.14
N ILE A 88 -12.18 8.06 6.21
CA ILE A 88 -13.41 8.81 5.92
C ILE A 88 -14.53 7.88 5.45
N LYS A 89 -14.23 6.96 4.51
CA LYS A 89 -15.18 5.95 4.03
C LYS A 89 -15.64 5.04 5.17
N ALA A 90 -14.74 4.65 6.07
CA ALA A 90 -15.06 3.85 7.25
C ALA A 90 -15.99 4.60 8.20
N ALA A 91 -15.72 5.88 8.50
CA ALA A 91 -16.52 6.70 9.40
C ALA A 91 -17.96 6.90 8.90
N GLN A 92 -18.14 7.04 7.58
CA GLN A 92 -19.47 7.17 6.97
C GLN A 92 -20.30 5.88 6.98
N ARG A 93 -19.64 4.71 7.08
CA ARG A 93 -20.27 3.38 7.00
C ARG A 93 -20.25 2.62 8.32
N PHE A 94 -19.73 3.22 9.36
CA PHE A 94 -19.63 2.58 10.66
C PHE A 94 -21.01 2.40 11.30
N ASP A 95 -21.23 1.20 11.84
CA ASP A 95 -22.46 0.82 12.55
C ASP A 95 -22.14 0.50 14.00
N GLU A 96 -22.53 1.40 14.91
CA GLU A 96 -22.31 1.29 16.34
C GLU A 96 -23.12 0.16 17.00
N THR A 97 -24.19 -0.32 16.37
CA THR A 97 -25.06 -1.37 16.94
C THR A 97 -24.36 -2.72 17.02
N ARG A 98 -23.27 -2.90 16.27
CA ARG A 98 -22.51 -4.16 16.24
C ARG A 98 -21.59 -4.39 17.43
N GLY A 99 -21.39 -3.43 18.30
CA GLY A 99 -20.67 -3.58 19.57
C GLY A 99 -19.14 -3.65 19.48
N PHE A 100 -18.52 -3.34 18.35
CA PHE A 100 -17.05 -3.26 18.24
C PHE A 100 -16.55 -1.83 18.11
N LYS A 101 -15.29 -1.62 18.50
CA LYS A 101 -14.63 -0.32 18.39
C LYS A 101 -14.47 0.10 16.93
N PHE A 102 -14.63 1.39 16.67
CA PHE A 102 -14.46 1.98 15.34
C PHE A 102 -13.14 1.60 14.67
N ILE A 103 -12.02 1.62 15.42
CA ILE A 103 -10.69 1.27 14.91
C ILE A 103 -10.65 -0.14 14.29
N SER A 104 -11.33 -1.12 14.90
CA SER A 104 -11.37 -2.51 14.42
C SER A 104 -12.03 -2.64 13.04
N TYR A 105 -12.99 -1.77 12.75
CA TYR A 105 -13.63 -1.67 11.43
C TYR A 105 -12.81 -0.80 10.47
N ALA A 106 -12.35 0.35 10.91
CA ALA A 106 -11.63 1.32 10.10
C ALA A 106 -10.31 0.76 9.50
N VAL A 107 -9.60 -0.12 10.24
CA VAL A 107 -8.35 -0.71 9.77
C VAL A 107 -8.48 -1.41 8.41
N TRP A 108 -9.61 -2.03 8.13
CA TRP A 108 -9.86 -2.72 6.86
C TRP A 108 -9.99 -1.74 5.70
N TRP A 109 -10.71 -0.63 5.91
CA TRP A 109 -10.88 0.42 4.92
C TRP A 109 -9.59 1.19 4.64
N ILE A 110 -8.84 1.51 5.71
CA ILE A 110 -7.54 2.18 5.60
C ILE A 110 -6.58 1.30 4.79
N ARG A 111 -6.46 0.02 5.14
CA ARG A 111 -5.61 -0.93 4.43
C ARG A 111 -6.02 -1.09 2.97
N GLN A 112 -7.32 -1.25 2.72
CA GLN A 112 -7.85 -1.40 1.37
C GLN A 112 -7.54 -0.18 0.49
N SER A 113 -7.72 1.03 1.03
CA SER A 113 -7.42 2.27 0.31
C SER A 113 -5.92 2.39 -0.01
N ILE A 114 -5.05 2.11 0.96
CA ILE A 114 -3.59 2.13 0.77
C ILE A 114 -3.16 1.09 -0.28
N LEU A 115 -3.63 -0.15 -0.21
CA LEU A 115 -3.29 -1.19 -1.17
C LEU A 115 -3.79 -0.88 -2.58
N GLN A 116 -4.97 -0.29 -2.70
CA GLN A 116 -5.50 0.18 -3.97
C GLN A 116 -4.61 1.29 -4.55
N ALA A 117 -4.23 2.28 -3.75
CA ALA A 117 -3.35 3.36 -4.19
C ALA A 117 -1.97 2.83 -4.62
N LEU A 118 -1.38 1.90 -3.86
CA LEU A 118 -0.13 1.24 -4.24
C LEU A 118 -0.25 0.50 -5.59
N ALA A 119 -1.36 -0.20 -5.80
CA ALA A 119 -1.59 -0.90 -7.06
C ALA A 119 -1.74 0.06 -8.25
N GLU A 120 -2.38 1.22 -8.04
CA GLU A 120 -2.68 2.16 -9.11
C GLU A 120 -1.58 3.18 -9.40
N GLN A 121 -0.83 3.60 -8.38
CA GLN A 121 0.05 4.77 -8.46
C GLN A 121 1.54 4.46 -8.23
N ALA A 122 1.89 3.29 -7.66
CA ALA A 122 3.28 2.98 -7.32
C ALA A 122 4.19 2.71 -8.52
N ARG A 123 3.62 2.51 -9.72
CA ARG A 123 4.37 2.24 -10.96
C ARG A 123 4.32 3.45 -11.88
N ILE A 124 5.46 3.77 -12.55
CA ILE A 124 5.53 4.80 -13.59
C ILE A 124 4.56 4.45 -14.73
N VAL A 125 4.58 3.20 -15.19
CA VAL A 125 3.59 2.69 -16.15
C VAL A 125 2.52 1.94 -15.38
N ARG A 126 1.30 2.50 -15.36
CA ARG A 126 0.15 1.92 -14.65
C ARG A 126 -0.24 0.58 -15.26
N LEU A 127 -0.43 -0.42 -14.40
CA LEU A 127 -1.01 -1.71 -14.78
C LEU A 127 -2.48 -1.80 -14.33
N PRO A 128 -3.36 -2.48 -15.09
CA PRO A 128 -4.71 -2.78 -14.65
C PRO A 128 -4.71 -3.63 -13.37
N LEU A 129 -5.67 -3.42 -12.46
CA LEU A 129 -5.77 -4.16 -11.19
C LEU A 129 -5.84 -5.68 -11.38
N ASN A 130 -6.51 -6.14 -12.44
CA ASN A 130 -6.59 -7.57 -12.76
C ASN A 130 -5.21 -8.17 -13.05
N LYS A 131 -4.35 -7.46 -13.79
CA LYS A 131 -2.97 -7.92 -14.08
C LYS A 131 -2.12 -7.95 -12.81
N ILE A 132 -2.27 -6.94 -11.94
CA ILE A 132 -1.58 -6.91 -10.63
C ILE A 132 -2.03 -8.09 -9.76
N GLY A 133 -3.34 -8.37 -9.74
CA GLY A 133 -3.88 -9.53 -9.05
C GLY A 133 -3.31 -10.86 -9.55
N SER A 134 -3.17 -11.01 -10.87
CA SER A 134 -2.55 -12.18 -11.50
C SER A 134 -1.08 -12.30 -11.13
N ILE A 135 -0.29 -11.22 -11.22
CA ILE A 135 1.12 -11.19 -10.82
C ILE A 135 1.29 -11.60 -9.35
N ASN A 136 0.44 -11.08 -8.45
CA ASN A 136 0.51 -11.43 -7.03
C ASN A 136 0.19 -12.91 -6.77
N LYS A 137 -0.77 -13.50 -7.51
CA LYS A 137 -1.06 -14.93 -7.45
C LYS A 137 0.13 -15.76 -7.92
N ILE A 138 0.70 -15.40 -9.07
CA ILE A 138 1.87 -16.06 -9.64
C ILE A 138 3.05 -16.03 -8.66
N ASN A 139 3.39 -14.86 -8.11
CA ASN A 139 4.48 -14.75 -7.16
C ASN A 139 4.26 -15.56 -5.87
N LYS A 140 3.01 -15.62 -5.40
CA LYS A 140 2.67 -16.45 -4.24
C LYS A 140 2.84 -17.95 -4.54
N THR A 141 2.38 -18.39 -5.70
CA THR A 141 2.52 -19.79 -6.13
C THR A 141 3.98 -20.15 -6.36
N LEU A 142 4.76 -19.26 -7.00
CA LEU A 142 6.21 -19.41 -7.15
C LEU A 142 6.88 -19.66 -5.80
N SER A 143 6.66 -18.79 -4.81
CA SER A 143 7.25 -18.96 -3.48
C SER A 143 6.81 -20.25 -2.78
N THR A 144 5.58 -20.71 -3.01
CA THR A 144 5.07 -21.96 -2.43
C THR A 144 5.72 -23.17 -3.08
N LEU A 145 5.81 -23.18 -4.42
CA LEU A 145 6.44 -24.28 -5.16
C LEU A 145 7.96 -24.34 -4.95
N GLU A 146 8.62 -23.17 -4.82
CA GLU A 146 10.04 -23.08 -4.47
C GLU A 146 10.34 -23.74 -3.12
N GLN A 147 9.47 -23.49 -2.12
CA GLN A 147 9.59 -24.16 -0.82
C GLN A 147 9.35 -25.68 -0.88
N GLN A 148 8.48 -26.15 -1.79
CA GLN A 148 8.16 -27.57 -1.94
C GLN A 148 9.24 -28.33 -2.73
N PHE A 149 9.77 -27.72 -3.78
CA PHE A 149 10.70 -28.38 -4.69
C PHE A 149 12.16 -28.13 -4.33
N GLU A 150 12.44 -27.22 -3.39
CA GLU A 150 13.79 -26.76 -3.02
C GLU A 150 14.61 -26.27 -4.24
N ARG A 151 13.92 -25.86 -5.32
CA ARG A 151 14.47 -25.27 -6.54
C ARG A 151 13.48 -24.27 -7.14
N GLU A 152 13.96 -23.43 -8.04
CA GLU A 152 13.10 -22.50 -8.81
C GLU A 152 12.13 -23.31 -9.72
N PRO A 153 10.81 -23.11 -9.60
CA PRO A 153 9.82 -23.81 -10.41
C PRO A 153 9.79 -23.28 -11.83
N SER A 154 9.54 -24.18 -12.80
CA SER A 154 9.38 -23.80 -14.20
C SER A 154 8.03 -23.10 -14.44
N ALA A 155 7.95 -22.29 -15.53
CA ALA A 155 6.70 -21.61 -15.89
C ALA A 155 5.56 -22.62 -16.19
N GLU A 156 5.89 -23.84 -16.59
CA GLU A 156 4.93 -24.91 -16.88
C GLU A 156 4.35 -25.51 -15.59
N GLU A 157 5.18 -25.69 -14.56
CA GLU A 157 4.75 -26.15 -13.24
C GLU A 157 3.83 -25.14 -12.56
N VAL A 158 4.17 -23.83 -12.63
CA VAL A 158 3.32 -22.76 -12.13
C VAL A 158 2.00 -22.67 -12.90
N ALA A 159 2.04 -22.88 -14.22
CA ALA A 159 0.85 -22.87 -15.07
C ALA A 159 -0.09 -24.03 -14.76
N ALA A 160 0.46 -25.22 -14.46
CA ALA A 160 -0.32 -26.38 -14.06
C ALA A 160 -1.03 -26.17 -12.71
N GLU A 161 -0.35 -25.54 -11.74
CA GLU A 161 -0.94 -25.24 -10.42
C GLU A 161 -2.02 -24.16 -10.48
N LEU A 162 -1.86 -23.15 -11.36
CA LEU A 162 -2.81 -22.04 -11.52
C LEU A 162 -3.89 -22.30 -12.59
N GLU A 163 -3.86 -23.46 -13.25
CA GLU A 163 -4.78 -23.82 -14.36
C GLU A 163 -4.81 -22.76 -15.48
N CYS A 164 -3.65 -22.21 -15.84
CA CYS A 164 -3.55 -21.16 -16.85
C CYS A 164 -2.47 -21.47 -17.91
N SER A 165 -2.43 -20.66 -18.97
CA SER A 165 -1.47 -20.85 -20.06
C SER A 165 -0.04 -20.54 -19.62
N PRO A 166 0.98 -21.37 -19.94
CA PRO A 166 2.39 -21.03 -19.70
C PRO A 166 2.84 -19.73 -20.35
N LYS A 167 2.19 -19.32 -21.45
CA LYS A 167 2.45 -18.03 -22.12
C LYS A 167 2.04 -16.85 -21.23
N ASP A 168 0.87 -16.95 -20.58
CA ASP A 168 0.38 -15.90 -19.69
C ASP A 168 1.27 -15.73 -18.46
N ILE A 169 1.82 -16.84 -17.95
CA ILE A 169 2.79 -16.79 -16.85
C ILE A 169 4.07 -16.07 -17.29
N LYS A 170 4.67 -16.46 -18.43
CA LYS A 170 5.88 -15.81 -18.95
C LYS A 170 5.67 -14.32 -19.22
N GLU A 171 4.53 -13.94 -19.80
CA GLU A 171 4.17 -12.53 -20.02
C GLU A 171 3.99 -11.76 -18.70
N SER A 172 3.31 -12.36 -17.74
CA SER A 172 3.07 -11.74 -16.43
C SER A 172 4.38 -11.57 -15.65
N LEU A 173 5.28 -12.54 -15.68
CA LEU A 173 6.61 -12.44 -15.08
C LEU A 173 7.47 -11.37 -15.73
N LYS A 174 7.44 -11.27 -17.07
CA LYS A 174 8.15 -10.19 -17.80
C LYS A 174 7.65 -8.81 -17.39
N ASN A 175 6.36 -8.65 -17.13
CA ASN A 175 5.74 -7.38 -16.72
C ASN A 175 5.80 -7.15 -15.19
N SER A 176 6.24 -8.11 -14.40
CA SER A 176 6.33 -8.00 -12.93
C SER A 176 7.47 -7.08 -12.48
N GLY A 177 8.52 -6.95 -13.28
CA GLY A 177 9.70 -6.15 -12.98
C GLY A 177 9.36 -4.69 -12.60
N ARG A 178 10.16 -4.11 -11.72
CA ARG A 178 10.11 -2.68 -11.44
C ARG A 178 10.95 -1.93 -12.48
N HIS A 179 10.58 -0.67 -12.72
CA HIS A 179 11.40 0.24 -13.52
C HIS A 179 12.75 0.50 -12.83
N VAL A 180 13.78 0.66 -13.63
CA VAL A 180 15.13 1.04 -13.19
C VAL A 180 15.46 2.38 -13.83
N SER A 181 16.13 3.27 -13.10
CA SER A 181 16.60 4.54 -13.66
C SER A 181 17.76 4.29 -14.63
N MET A 182 17.72 4.91 -15.79
CA MET A 182 18.85 4.87 -16.74
C MET A 182 20.06 5.66 -16.23
N ASP A 183 19.84 6.66 -15.39
CA ASP A 183 20.89 7.46 -14.74
C ASP A 183 21.45 6.78 -13.47
N ALA A 184 21.01 5.56 -13.17
CA ALA A 184 21.54 4.82 -12.03
C ALA A 184 23.01 4.47 -12.27
N PRO A 185 23.91 4.71 -11.30
CA PRO A 185 25.32 4.34 -11.43
C PRO A 185 25.46 2.81 -11.50
N LEU A 186 26.37 2.33 -12.36
CA LEU A 186 26.65 0.90 -12.56
C LEU A 186 27.33 0.28 -11.34
N SER A 187 28.23 1.04 -10.71
CA SER A 187 28.85 0.66 -9.44
C SER A 187 29.09 1.89 -8.58
N SER A 188 29.31 1.69 -7.28
CA SER A 188 29.54 2.79 -6.32
C SER A 188 30.86 3.55 -6.53
N SER A 189 31.70 3.15 -7.48
CA SER A 189 33.06 3.70 -7.73
C SER A 189 33.32 4.13 -9.19
N GLU A 190 32.35 4.01 -10.09
CA GLU A 190 32.51 4.38 -11.50
C GLU A 190 31.57 5.52 -11.88
N ASP A 191 32.06 6.48 -12.69
CA ASP A 191 31.29 7.60 -13.24
C ASP A 191 30.34 7.19 -14.37
N GLY A 192 30.21 5.89 -14.67
CA GLY A 192 29.33 5.35 -15.73
C GLY A 192 27.89 5.13 -15.25
N THR A 193 26.94 5.47 -16.11
CA THR A 193 25.50 5.23 -15.91
C THR A 193 25.00 4.04 -16.72
N LEU A 194 23.83 3.51 -16.38
CA LEU A 194 23.20 2.45 -17.16
C LEU A 194 22.94 2.90 -18.62
N TYR A 195 22.69 4.19 -18.82
CA TYR A 195 22.49 4.80 -20.14
C TYR A 195 23.73 4.64 -21.06
N ASP A 196 24.95 4.74 -20.51
CA ASP A 196 26.19 4.65 -21.27
C ASP A 196 26.48 3.24 -21.80
N VAL A 197 25.85 2.22 -21.22
CA VAL A 197 26.02 0.80 -21.61
C VAL A 197 24.96 0.35 -22.62
N LEU A 198 23.84 1.09 -22.73
CA LEU A 198 22.78 0.75 -23.68
C LEU A 198 23.19 1.10 -25.10
N ASP A 199 23.44 0.07 -25.92
CA ASP A 199 23.78 0.22 -27.32
C ASP A 199 22.52 0.48 -28.17
N SER A 200 22.60 1.46 -29.09
CA SER A 200 21.54 1.73 -30.03
C SER A 200 21.68 0.77 -31.22
N LYS A 201 20.75 -0.15 -31.38
CA LYS A 201 20.73 -1.07 -32.55
C LYS A 201 20.49 -0.36 -33.89
N ASP A 202 20.13 0.91 -33.86
CA ASP A 202 19.80 1.72 -35.04
C ASP A 202 20.91 2.70 -35.44
N SER A 203 22.15 2.54 -34.96
CA SER A 203 23.28 3.32 -35.52
C SER A 203 23.56 2.84 -36.95
N PRO A 204 23.36 3.65 -38.01
CA PRO A 204 23.76 3.27 -39.35
C PRO A 204 25.29 3.16 -39.39
N THR A 205 25.79 2.00 -39.74
CA THR A 205 27.19 1.74 -40.13
C THR A 205 27.54 2.54 -41.39
#